data_fe63b0dd4430cd3af2759cac03234761
#
_entry.id   fe63b0dd4430cd3af2759cac03234761
#
_cell.length_a   1.000
_cell.length_b   1.000
_cell.length_c   1.000
_cell.angle_alpha   90.00
_cell.angle_beta   90.00
_cell.angle_gamma   90.00
#
_symmetry.space_group_name_H-M   'P 1'
#
loop_
_entity.id
_entity.type
_entity.pdbx_description
1 polymer ?
#
loop_
_entity_poly.entity_id
_entity_poly.type
_entity_poly.pdbx_seq_one_letter_code
_entity_poly.pdbx_strand_id
1 'polypeptide(L)'
;MKTENNLKKKEITSNQNTSYRNFPMVPRVVFGQGSFNQLGDVLLPKRHNSEAPFIFLIDDFFEDKGLVGRIPIMFNDEIIFVSAEEEPKTEQVDAIVQRIRETFEESPSGIIGIGGGTLLDLAKAVAILLNNKGKAQDYQGWDLVSKPSLYHVGIPTISGTGAEVSRTTVLLGPEKKLGINSDFTTYDQVILDPDLTITVPKEQWFFTGMDCFIHCIESLNGTYLNAFSQSYGEKALELCIEVFLEDVSIEESRDKLMMASWHGGMSIAYSQVGIAHAMSYGLSYLLGIKHGIGNCLVFQHLEEFYPEGVQLFHRMVEKHSIHLPQGVCANLTQNDFDILVNVALGMEALWENALGKDWKNIMTPERLQEIYQKI
;
A
#
# COMPACT_ATOMS: atom_id res chain seq x y z
N MET A 1 22.85 -12.38 52.47
CA MET A 1 22.55 -13.23 51.31
C MET A 1 22.31 -12.32 50.11
N LYS A 2 23.34 -12.17 49.27
CA LYS A 2 23.28 -11.39 48.02
C LYS A 2 22.89 -12.34 46.92
N THR A 3 21.72 -12.11 46.30
CA THR A 3 21.27 -12.82 45.09
C THR A 3 21.86 -12.07 43.90
N GLU A 4 22.88 -12.63 43.30
CA GLU A 4 23.45 -12.20 42.03
C GLU A 4 22.46 -12.51 40.90
N ASN A 5 21.92 -11.46 40.29
CA ASN A 5 21.15 -11.53 39.08
C ASN A 5 22.13 -11.67 37.89
N ASN A 6 22.36 -12.91 37.48
CA ASN A 6 23.05 -13.23 36.23
C ASN A 6 22.14 -12.99 35.05
N LEU A 7 22.01 -11.74 34.61
CA LEU A 7 21.53 -11.40 33.27
C LEU A 7 22.65 -11.77 32.28
N LYS A 8 22.57 -12.95 31.70
CA LYS A 8 23.36 -13.30 30.50
C LYS A 8 23.15 -12.25 29.45
N LYS A 9 24.13 -11.37 29.24
CA LYS A 9 24.21 -10.55 28.01
C LYS A 9 24.24 -11.53 26.83
N LYS A 10 23.16 -11.61 26.06
CA LYS A 10 23.20 -12.18 24.72
C LYS A 10 24.19 -11.31 23.93
N GLU A 11 25.32 -11.88 23.55
CA GLU A 11 26.20 -11.28 22.56
C GLU A 11 25.35 -11.08 21.30
N ILE A 12 25.16 -9.83 20.94
CA ILE A 12 24.62 -9.47 19.63
C ILE A 12 25.74 -9.76 18.65
N THR A 13 25.74 -10.97 18.10
CA THR A 13 26.56 -11.28 16.95
C THR A 13 26.09 -10.37 15.85
N SER A 14 26.90 -9.38 15.51
CA SER A 14 26.67 -8.53 14.34
C SER A 14 26.64 -9.44 13.10
N ASN A 15 25.45 -9.76 12.62
CA ASN A 15 25.28 -10.38 11.33
C ASN A 15 25.77 -9.35 10.31
N GLN A 16 26.90 -9.61 9.67
CA GLN A 16 27.61 -8.69 8.77
C GLN A 16 26.82 -8.32 7.49
N ASN A 17 25.53 -8.69 7.39
CA ASN A 17 24.65 -8.41 6.26
C ASN A 17 23.34 -7.67 6.63
N THR A 18 23.22 -7.12 7.82
CA THR A 18 22.12 -6.20 8.10
C THR A 18 22.49 -4.82 7.58
N SER A 19 22.09 -4.52 6.35
CA SER A 19 22.03 -3.14 5.90
C SER A 19 21.03 -2.41 6.81
N TYR A 20 21.52 -1.50 7.64
CA TYR A 20 20.67 -0.61 8.42
C TYR A 20 19.87 0.20 7.42
N ARG A 21 18.54 0.10 7.49
CA ARG A 21 17.63 0.89 6.66
C ARG A 21 17.10 2.05 7.48
N ASN A 22 17.15 3.24 6.92
CA ASN A 22 16.36 4.34 7.40
C ASN A 22 14.93 4.14 6.87
N PHE A 23 13.95 4.31 7.76
CA PHE A 23 12.55 4.28 7.37
C PHE A 23 11.98 5.67 7.65
N PRO A 24 11.83 6.52 6.62
CA PRO A 24 11.18 7.79 6.81
C PRO A 24 9.72 7.55 7.18
N MET A 25 9.25 8.31 8.15
CA MET A 25 7.85 8.35 8.55
C MET A 25 7.21 9.58 7.93
N VAL A 26 5.91 9.52 7.67
CA VAL A 26 5.14 10.72 7.36
C VAL A 26 5.28 11.70 8.54
N PRO A 27 5.90 12.86 8.34
CA PRO A 27 6.25 13.73 9.45
C PRO A 27 5.04 14.45 10.08
N ARG A 28 3.93 14.51 9.36
CA ARG A 28 2.73 15.22 9.82
C ARG A 28 1.48 14.43 9.44
N VAL A 29 0.63 14.18 10.44
CA VAL A 29 -0.63 13.47 10.30
C VAL A 29 -1.74 14.28 10.92
N VAL A 30 -2.84 14.47 10.20
CA VAL A 30 -4.11 14.95 10.75
C VAL A 30 -5.06 13.75 10.73
N PHE A 31 -5.71 13.46 11.85
CA PHE A 31 -6.63 12.34 11.98
C PHE A 31 -7.92 12.73 12.69
N GLY A 32 -9.02 12.17 12.23
CA GLY A 32 -10.34 12.24 12.85
C GLY A 32 -11.43 12.65 11.87
N GLN A 33 -12.67 12.40 12.24
CA GLN A 33 -13.85 12.74 11.45
C GLN A 33 -13.91 14.24 11.15
N GLY A 34 -14.14 14.58 9.89
CA GLY A 34 -14.14 15.96 9.41
C GLY A 34 -12.78 16.61 9.27
N SER A 35 -11.68 15.87 9.49
CA SER A 35 -10.30 16.43 9.41
C SER A 35 -9.93 16.90 8.00
N PHE A 36 -10.59 16.43 6.95
CA PHE A 36 -10.44 16.95 5.60
C PHE A 36 -10.64 18.47 5.49
N ASN A 37 -11.49 19.05 6.34
CA ASN A 37 -11.73 20.49 6.36
C ASN A 37 -10.49 21.31 6.77
N GLN A 38 -9.45 20.66 7.33
CA GLN A 38 -8.17 21.32 7.66
C GLN A 38 -7.20 21.39 6.45
N LEU A 39 -7.60 20.89 5.26
CA LEU A 39 -6.73 20.88 4.08
C LEU A 39 -6.21 22.29 3.73
N GLY A 40 -7.05 23.32 3.87
CA GLY A 40 -6.64 24.71 3.66
C GLY A 40 -5.49 25.12 4.57
N ASP A 41 -5.58 24.81 5.86
CA ASP A 41 -4.55 25.12 6.86
C ASP A 41 -3.27 24.30 6.62
N VAL A 42 -3.40 23.05 6.16
CA VAL A 42 -2.27 22.19 5.82
C VAL A 42 -1.47 22.77 4.64
N LEU A 43 -2.15 23.33 3.64
CA LEU A 43 -1.49 23.90 2.45
C LEU A 43 -0.98 25.33 2.66
N LEU A 44 -1.54 26.06 3.63
CA LEU A 44 -1.26 27.47 3.86
C LEU A 44 0.25 27.81 3.99
N PRO A 45 1.09 27.06 4.72
CA PRO A 45 2.53 27.36 4.83
C PRO A 45 3.28 27.33 3.49
N LYS A 46 2.82 26.50 2.53
CA LYS A 46 3.41 26.43 1.20
C LYS A 46 2.89 27.55 0.31
N ARG A 47 1.61 27.90 0.43
CA ARG A 47 1.00 29.01 -0.32
C ARG A 47 1.62 30.38 0.03
N HIS A 48 2.01 30.60 1.28
CA HIS A 48 2.65 31.85 1.70
C HIS A 48 4.03 32.06 1.09
N ASN A 49 4.69 30.99 0.63
CA ASN A 49 6.05 31.03 0.11
C ASN A 49 6.13 30.92 -1.42
N SER A 50 5.01 30.69 -2.09
CA SER A 50 4.98 30.50 -3.53
C SER A 50 3.60 30.80 -4.11
N GLU A 51 3.57 31.45 -5.29
CA GLU A 51 2.37 31.62 -6.12
C GLU A 51 2.17 30.44 -7.09
N ALA A 52 3.10 29.48 -7.11
CA ALA A 52 2.99 28.29 -7.95
C ALA A 52 1.78 27.42 -7.53
N PRO A 53 1.11 26.79 -8.52
CA PRO A 53 -0.12 26.05 -8.26
C PRO A 53 0.11 24.81 -7.39
N PHE A 54 -0.95 24.36 -6.71
CA PHE A 54 -1.09 22.97 -6.30
C PHE A 54 -1.83 22.18 -7.36
N ILE A 55 -1.42 20.94 -7.58
CA ILE A 55 -2.11 20.00 -8.45
C ILE A 55 -2.83 18.98 -7.58
N PHE A 56 -4.15 18.90 -7.72
CA PHE A 56 -5.00 17.94 -7.03
C PHE A 56 -5.29 16.77 -7.96
N LEU A 57 -4.70 15.61 -7.66
CA LEU A 57 -5.04 14.36 -8.32
C LEU A 57 -6.17 13.73 -7.53
N ILE A 58 -7.32 13.56 -8.16
CA ILE A 58 -8.55 13.11 -7.49
C ILE A 58 -9.09 11.91 -8.25
N ASP A 59 -9.51 10.87 -7.51
CA ASP A 59 -10.23 9.74 -8.06
C ASP A 59 -11.50 10.24 -8.78
N ASP A 60 -11.67 9.88 -10.07
CA ASP A 60 -12.77 10.35 -10.91
C ASP A 60 -14.15 9.97 -10.34
N PHE A 61 -14.21 8.96 -9.46
CA PHE A 61 -15.42 8.68 -8.68
C PHE A 61 -16.00 9.92 -7.99
N PHE A 62 -15.16 10.89 -7.62
CA PHE A 62 -15.57 12.09 -6.90
C PHE A 62 -15.92 13.29 -7.79
N GLU A 63 -15.80 13.19 -9.13
CA GLU A 63 -16.00 14.31 -10.04
C GLU A 63 -17.33 15.04 -9.83
N ASP A 64 -18.41 14.28 -9.69
CA ASP A 64 -19.77 14.81 -9.47
C ASP A 64 -20.21 14.72 -7.98
N LYS A 65 -19.28 14.56 -7.04
CA LYS A 65 -19.58 14.43 -5.63
C LYS A 65 -19.28 15.71 -4.85
N GLY A 66 -19.96 15.87 -3.73
CA GLY A 66 -19.78 17.04 -2.87
C GLY A 66 -18.38 17.24 -2.27
N LEU A 67 -17.49 16.23 -2.37
CA LEU A 67 -16.11 16.30 -1.90
C LEU A 67 -15.32 17.40 -2.61
N VAL A 68 -15.46 17.48 -3.94
CA VAL A 68 -14.74 18.48 -4.77
C VAL A 68 -15.04 19.91 -4.32
N GLY A 69 -16.29 20.22 -3.96
CA GLY A 69 -16.70 21.53 -3.46
C GLY A 69 -16.11 21.91 -2.08
N ARG A 70 -15.49 20.96 -1.36
CA ARG A 70 -14.82 21.19 -0.09
C ARG A 70 -13.32 21.45 -0.23
N ILE A 71 -12.75 21.27 -1.42
CA ILE A 71 -11.32 21.48 -1.68
C ILE A 71 -11.03 22.98 -1.71
N PRO A 72 -10.03 23.48 -0.97
CA PRO A 72 -9.68 24.89 -0.91
C PRO A 72 -8.88 25.33 -2.13
N ILE A 73 -9.49 25.28 -3.33
CA ILE A 73 -8.87 25.64 -4.62
C ILE A 73 -8.62 27.15 -4.70
N MET A 74 -7.45 27.54 -5.16
CA MET A 74 -7.09 28.89 -5.55
C MET A 74 -7.07 29.03 -7.09
N PHE A 75 -7.04 30.26 -7.56
CA PHE A 75 -7.18 30.62 -8.99
C PHE A 75 -6.18 29.89 -9.92
N ASN A 76 -4.98 29.64 -9.44
CA ASN A 76 -3.89 28.99 -10.22
C ASN A 76 -3.77 27.48 -9.98
N ASP A 77 -4.58 26.90 -9.07
CA ASP A 77 -4.56 25.47 -8.81
C ASP A 77 -5.25 24.68 -9.95
N GLU A 78 -4.88 23.42 -10.12
CA GLU A 78 -5.51 22.52 -11.09
C GLU A 78 -6.02 21.25 -10.42
N ILE A 79 -7.20 20.81 -10.83
CA ILE A 79 -7.75 19.47 -10.52
C ILE A 79 -7.56 18.60 -11.77
N ILE A 80 -7.00 17.43 -11.55
CA ILE A 80 -6.90 16.36 -12.55
C ILE A 80 -7.63 15.15 -11.99
N PHE A 81 -8.75 14.81 -12.60
CA PHE A 81 -9.45 13.56 -12.31
C PHE A 81 -8.74 12.39 -12.97
N VAL A 82 -8.57 11.32 -12.22
CA VAL A 82 -7.84 10.13 -12.64
C VAL A 82 -8.67 8.90 -12.30
N SER A 83 -8.87 8.03 -13.29
CA SER A 83 -9.55 6.76 -13.04
C SER A 83 -8.69 5.83 -12.20
N ALA A 84 -9.28 5.30 -11.14
CA ALA A 84 -8.71 4.29 -10.27
C ALA A 84 -9.34 2.89 -10.48
N GLU A 85 -10.00 2.66 -11.62
CA GLU A 85 -10.60 1.37 -11.93
C GLU A 85 -9.58 0.27 -12.15
N GLU A 86 -8.43 0.61 -12.72
CA GLU A 86 -7.32 -0.31 -12.98
C GLU A 86 -6.15 -0.03 -12.03
N GLU A 87 -5.21 -0.96 -12.00
CA GLU A 87 -3.92 -0.77 -11.31
C GLU A 87 -3.15 0.43 -11.90
N PRO A 88 -2.44 1.22 -11.07
CA PRO A 88 -1.75 2.42 -11.55
C PRO A 88 -0.61 2.06 -12.49
N LYS A 89 -0.52 2.73 -13.64
CA LYS A 89 0.46 2.43 -14.69
C LYS A 89 1.56 3.48 -14.76
N THR A 90 2.77 3.04 -15.11
CA THR A 90 3.91 3.96 -15.32
C THR A 90 3.62 4.97 -16.44
N GLU A 91 2.93 4.58 -17.50
CA GLU A 91 2.54 5.46 -18.60
C GLU A 91 1.53 6.55 -18.18
N GLN A 92 0.63 6.25 -17.21
CA GLN A 92 -0.28 7.26 -16.64
C GLN A 92 0.51 8.35 -15.89
N VAL A 93 1.50 7.93 -15.10
CA VAL A 93 2.38 8.87 -14.40
C VAL A 93 3.10 9.78 -15.39
N ASP A 94 3.70 9.19 -16.44
CA ASP A 94 4.42 9.94 -17.49
C ASP A 94 3.50 10.94 -18.19
N ALA A 95 2.26 10.54 -18.53
CA ALA A 95 1.27 11.40 -19.18
C ALA A 95 0.82 12.56 -18.27
N ILE A 96 0.58 12.31 -16.98
CA ILE A 96 0.22 13.36 -16.01
C ILE A 96 1.39 14.36 -15.85
N VAL A 97 2.61 13.86 -15.69
CA VAL A 97 3.81 14.69 -15.56
C VAL A 97 4.03 15.55 -16.81
N GLN A 98 3.84 14.97 -18.00
CA GLN A 98 3.93 15.70 -19.25
C GLN A 98 2.88 16.83 -19.32
N ARG A 99 1.61 16.52 -19.02
CA ARG A 99 0.53 17.50 -18.97
C ARG A 99 0.86 18.67 -18.05
N ILE A 100 1.34 18.38 -16.83
CA ILE A 100 1.69 19.41 -15.85
C ILE A 100 2.82 20.30 -16.38
N ARG A 101 3.87 19.72 -16.98
CA ARG A 101 5.00 20.47 -17.55
C ARG A 101 4.63 21.32 -18.77
N GLU A 102 3.62 20.91 -19.54
CA GLU A 102 3.10 21.67 -20.70
C GLU A 102 2.15 22.80 -20.27
N THR A 103 1.45 22.62 -19.15
CA THR A 103 0.47 23.59 -18.65
C THR A 103 1.14 24.73 -17.85
N PHE A 104 2.18 24.41 -17.09
CA PHE A 104 2.81 25.34 -16.16
C PHE A 104 4.28 25.57 -16.51
N GLU A 105 4.69 26.86 -16.59
CA GLU A 105 6.10 27.23 -16.81
C GLU A 105 6.97 26.91 -15.60
N GLU A 106 6.42 27.03 -14.39
CA GLU A 106 7.09 26.75 -13.13
C GLU A 106 6.61 25.41 -12.53
N SER A 107 7.49 24.79 -11.73
CA SER A 107 7.12 23.58 -10.99
C SER A 107 6.00 23.88 -9.98
N PRO A 108 4.99 23.01 -9.84
CA PRO A 108 3.95 23.16 -8.82
C PRO A 108 4.52 23.26 -7.40
N SER A 109 3.79 23.94 -6.53
CA SER A 109 4.08 24.00 -5.08
C SER A 109 3.94 22.64 -4.39
N GLY A 110 3.12 21.75 -4.95
CA GLY A 110 2.96 20.39 -4.48
C GLY A 110 1.86 19.62 -5.19
N ILE A 111 1.80 18.33 -4.88
CA ILE A 111 0.83 17.36 -5.40
C ILE A 111 -0.04 16.88 -4.25
N ILE A 112 -1.35 16.94 -4.41
CA ILE A 112 -2.32 16.44 -3.45
C ILE A 112 -3.05 15.25 -4.06
N GLY A 113 -2.88 14.05 -3.47
CA GLY A 113 -3.59 12.84 -3.87
C GLY A 113 -4.81 12.60 -3.00
N ILE A 114 -6.01 12.52 -3.60
CA ILE A 114 -7.28 12.26 -2.92
C ILE A 114 -7.94 11.04 -3.55
N GLY A 115 -7.88 9.89 -2.89
CA GLY A 115 -8.41 8.64 -3.44
C GLY A 115 -7.95 7.41 -2.70
N GLY A 116 -8.14 6.24 -3.31
CA GLY A 116 -7.64 4.96 -2.82
C GLY A 116 -6.15 4.76 -3.10
N GLY A 117 -5.64 3.56 -2.78
CA GLY A 117 -4.22 3.21 -2.94
C GLY A 117 -3.68 3.49 -4.35
N THR A 118 -4.43 3.15 -5.40
CA THR A 118 -4.09 3.46 -6.81
C THR A 118 -3.76 4.94 -7.01
N LEU A 119 -4.65 5.82 -6.53
CA LEU A 119 -4.45 7.26 -6.71
C LEU A 119 -3.33 7.80 -5.83
N LEU A 120 -3.21 7.32 -4.59
CA LEU A 120 -2.11 7.72 -3.71
C LEU A 120 -0.76 7.34 -4.31
N ASP A 121 -0.66 6.17 -4.91
CA ASP A 121 0.55 5.72 -5.57
C ASP A 121 0.86 6.56 -6.82
N LEU A 122 -0.13 6.89 -7.64
CA LEU A 122 0.05 7.82 -8.76
C LEU A 122 0.54 9.19 -8.28
N ALA A 123 -0.04 9.74 -7.22
CA ALA A 123 0.34 11.05 -6.69
C ALA A 123 1.79 11.09 -6.20
N LYS A 124 2.26 10.04 -5.51
CA LYS A 124 3.66 9.88 -5.11
C LYS A 124 4.59 9.86 -6.32
N ALA A 125 4.27 9.02 -7.32
CA ALA A 125 5.09 8.86 -8.51
C ALA A 125 5.16 10.16 -9.32
N VAL A 126 4.05 10.88 -9.47
CA VAL A 126 4.00 12.19 -10.13
C VAL A 126 4.87 13.20 -9.38
N ALA A 127 4.77 13.27 -8.04
CA ALA A 127 5.58 14.16 -7.22
C ALA A 127 7.10 13.88 -7.37
N ILE A 128 7.47 12.62 -7.49
CA ILE A 128 8.85 12.18 -7.76
C ILE A 128 9.30 12.65 -9.14
N LEU A 129 8.54 12.32 -10.19
CA LEU A 129 8.95 12.54 -11.57
C LEU A 129 8.97 14.01 -11.95
N LEU A 130 8.19 14.86 -11.32
CA LEU A 130 8.26 16.31 -11.56
C LEU A 130 9.64 16.89 -11.20
N ASN A 131 10.33 16.29 -10.23
CA ASN A 131 11.67 16.71 -9.81
C ASN A 131 12.81 15.79 -10.30
N ASN A 132 12.47 14.67 -10.91
CA ASN A 132 13.42 13.71 -11.49
C ASN A 132 13.20 13.56 -13.00
N LYS A 133 14.29 13.31 -13.76
CA LYS A 133 14.22 13.17 -15.22
C LYS A 133 14.02 11.69 -15.59
N GLY A 134 13.46 11.45 -16.78
CA GLY A 134 13.22 10.09 -17.30
C GLY A 134 11.74 9.70 -17.18
N LYS A 135 11.48 8.42 -17.22
CA LYS A 135 10.13 7.83 -17.16
C LYS A 135 9.91 7.10 -15.84
N ALA A 136 8.66 6.92 -15.45
CA ALA A 136 8.31 6.23 -14.20
C ALA A 136 8.90 4.80 -14.14
N GLN A 137 8.89 4.08 -15.25
CA GLN A 137 9.47 2.73 -15.34
C GLN A 137 10.97 2.67 -15.00
N ASP A 138 11.72 3.75 -15.22
CA ASP A 138 13.16 3.81 -14.99
C ASP A 138 13.50 3.77 -13.47
N TYR A 139 12.50 4.06 -12.64
CA TYR A 139 12.62 4.12 -11.18
C TYR A 139 12.03 2.92 -10.46
N GLN A 140 11.43 1.96 -11.19
CA GLN A 140 10.91 0.73 -10.58
C GLN A 140 12.05 -0.13 -10.02
N GLY A 141 12.12 -0.22 -8.72
CA GLY A 141 13.19 -0.89 -7.97
C GLY A 141 13.45 -0.24 -6.63
N TRP A 142 14.67 -0.36 -6.12
CA TRP A 142 15.07 0.09 -4.81
C TRP A 142 16.06 1.24 -4.90
N ASP A 143 15.72 2.39 -4.27
CA ASP A 143 16.58 3.55 -4.07
C ASP A 143 17.18 4.14 -5.38
N LEU A 144 16.42 4.05 -6.48
CA LEU A 144 16.82 4.58 -7.79
C LEU A 144 16.50 6.09 -7.94
N VAL A 145 15.66 6.65 -7.07
CA VAL A 145 15.29 8.07 -7.11
C VAL A 145 16.43 8.91 -6.54
N SER A 146 16.92 9.86 -7.34
CA SER A 146 18.12 10.63 -6.99
C SER A 146 17.84 12.00 -6.32
N LYS A 147 16.64 12.56 -6.52
CA LYS A 147 16.22 13.83 -5.96
C LYS A 147 14.93 13.70 -5.18
N PRO A 148 14.74 14.50 -4.11
CA PRO A 148 13.48 14.53 -3.38
C PRO A 148 12.29 14.76 -4.32
N SER A 149 11.14 14.20 -3.97
CA SER A 149 9.85 14.53 -4.57
C SER A 149 9.51 16.00 -4.37
N LEU A 150 8.57 16.52 -5.14
CA LEU A 150 7.88 17.75 -4.75
C LEU A 150 7.09 17.49 -3.46
N TYR A 151 6.79 18.56 -2.71
CA TYR A 151 5.88 18.48 -1.56
C TYR A 151 4.61 17.75 -1.95
N HIS A 152 4.19 16.76 -1.16
CA HIS A 152 3.00 16.00 -1.49
C HIS A 152 2.19 15.60 -0.26
N VAL A 153 0.87 15.59 -0.43
CA VAL A 153 -0.11 15.30 0.60
C VAL A 153 -0.98 14.13 0.15
N GLY A 154 -1.13 13.13 1.02
CA GLY A 154 -1.99 11.96 0.79
C GLY A 154 -3.28 12.07 1.61
N ILE A 155 -4.42 11.82 0.95
CA ILE A 155 -5.74 11.83 1.56
C ILE A 155 -6.49 10.57 1.13
N PRO A 156 -6.39 9.46 1.90
CA PRO A 156 -7.05 8.22 1.57
C PRO A 156 -8.58 8.33 1.69
N THR A 157 -9.29 7.78 0.72
CA THR A 157 -10.76 7.67 0.72
C THR A 157 -11.23 6.22 0.89
N ILE A 158 -10.29 5.30 1.08
CA ILE A 158 -10.50 3.90 1.45
C ILE A 158 -9.36 3.48 2.38
N SER A 159 -9.62 2.55 3.28
CA SER A 159 -8.66 2.09 4.28
C SER A 159 -8.24 0.66 4.04
N GLY A 160 -6.94 0.36 4.18
CA GLY A 160 -6.39 -1.00 4.14
C GLY A 160 -5.06 -1.14 3.40
N THR A 161 -4.80 -0.34 2.36
CA THR A 161 -3.59 -0.49 1.53
C THR A 161 -2.30 -0.04 2.20
N GLY A 162 -2.38 0.87 3.19
CA GLY A 162 -1.20 1.50 3.79
C GLY A 162 -0.40 2.39 2.83
N ALA A 163 -0.96 2.71 1.64
CA ALA A 163 -0.29 3.56 0.66
C ALA A 163 0.01 4.96 1.21
N GLU A 164 -0.78 5.43 2.16
CA GLU A 164 -0.62 6.72 2.84
C GLU A 164 0.66 6.82 3.69
N VAL A 165 1.27 5.70 4.07
CA VAL A 165 2.47 5.69 4.93
C VAL A 165 3.68 4.99 4.32
N SER A 166 3.49 4.19 3.27
CA SER A 166 4.57 3.39 2.70
C SER A 166 5.62 4.23 1.99
N ARG A 167 6.88 3.75 1.99
CA ARG A 167 7.97 4.31 1.17
C ARG A 167 7.98 3.72 -0.25
N THR A 168 6.85 3.19 -0.68
CA THR A 168 6.68 2.53 -1.98
C THR A 168 5.51 3.15 -2.72
N THR A 169 5.62 3.24 -4.03
CA THR A 169 4.50 3.42 -4.95
C THR A 169 4.53 2.29 -5.95
N VAL A 170 3.51 1.43 -5.96
CA VAL A 170 3.47 0.23 -6.79
C VAL A 170 2.80 0.55 -8.12
N LEU A 171 3.51 0.31 -9.22
CA LEU A 171 3.05 0.64 -10.56
C LEU A 171 3.15 -0.58 -11.48
N LEU A 172 2.18 -0.70 -12.36
CA LEU A 172 2.25 -1.62 -13.50
C LEU A 172 3.08 -0.98 -14.60
N GLY A 173 4.28 -1.52 -14.82
CA GLY A 173 5.15 -1.14 -15.93
C GLY A 173 4.93 -2.03 -17.15
N PRO A 174 5.64 -1.74 -18.27
CA PRO A 174 5.51 -2.53 -19.49
C PRO A 174 5.99 -3.98 -19.34
N GLU A 175 6.93 -4.23 -18.45
CA GLU A 175 7.54 -5.56 -18.27
C GLU A 175 7.17 -6.21 -16.94
N LYS A 176 6.77 -5.43 -15.94
CA LYS A 176 6.54 -5.92 -14.57
C LYS A 176 5.65 -5.01 -13.76
N LYS A 177 4.97 -5.57 -12.76
CA LYS A 177 4.39 -4.81 -11.64
C LYS A 177 5.44 -4.73 -10.55
N LEU A 178 5.93 -3.53 -10.24
CA LEU A 178 6.96 -3.32 -9.21
C LEU A 178 6.87 -1.92 -8.62
N GLY A 179 7.25 -1.80 -7.35
CA GLY A 179 7.30 -0.51 -6.67
C GLY A 179 8.48 0.37 -7.07
N ILE A 180 8.29 1.68 -7.06
CA ILE A 180 9.35 2.65 -6.86
C ILE A 180 9.56 2.75 -5.35
N ASN A 181 10.63 2.17 -4.85
CA ASN A 181 10.94 2.13 -3.42
C ASN A 181 12.02 3.16 -3.11
N SER A 182 11.65 4.22 -2.40
CA SER A 182 12.58 5.30 -2.06
C SER A 182 12.12 6.03 -0.81
N ASP A 183 13.04 6.61 -0.06
CA ASP A 183 12.73 7.52 1.05
C ASP A 183 11.96 8.77 0.57
N PHE A 184 12.06 9.08 -0.72
CA PHE A 184 11.36 10.21 -1.33
C PHE A 184 9.92 9.91 -1.77
N THR A 185 9.42 8.68 -1.61
CA THR A 185 8.00 8.34 -1.87
C THR A 185 7.09 8.63 -0.69
N THR A 186 7.64 8.74 0.53
CA THR A 186 6.85 9.00 1.74
C THR A 186 6.24 10.39 1.69
N TYR A 187 4.94 10.50 1.93
CA TYR A 187 4.24 11.77 1.98
C TYR A 187 4.83 12.73 3.02
N ASP A 188 4.85 14.03 2.72
CA ASP A 188 5.20 15.08 3.67
C ASP A 188 4.09 15.28 4.71
N GLN A 189 2.86 15.01 4.31
CA GLN A 189 1.66 15.19 5.13
C GLN A 189 0.58 14.20 4.70
N VAL A 190 -0.22 13.71 5.65
CA VAL A 190 -1.46 12.99 5.34
C VAL A 190 -2.63 13.54 6.15
N ILE A 191 -3.83 13.39 5.59
CA ILE A 191 -5.09 13.68 6.28
C ILE A 191 -5.91 12.40 6.28
N LEU A 192 -6.14 11.86 7.46
CA LEU A 192 -6.88 10.63 7.69
C LEU A 192 -8.28 10.98 8.20
N ASP A 193 -9.22 11.14 7.30
CA ASP A 193 -10.62 11.46 7.62
C ASP A 193 -11.52 10.26 7.35
N PRO A 194 -11.98 9.55 8.39
CA PRO A 194 -12.87 8.40 8.25
C PRO A 194 -14.17 8.69 7.49
N ASP A 195 -14.65 9.95 7.52
CA ASP A 195 -15.86 10.34 6.79
C ASP A 195 -15.69 10.23 5.26
N LEU A 196 -14.46 10.28 4.75
CA LEU A 196 -14.20 10.10 3.31
C LEU A 196 -14.43 8.66 2.84
N THR A 197 -14.53 7.70 3.76
CA THR A 197 -14.73 6.28 3.44
C THR A 197 -16.21 5.87 3.42
N ILE A 198 -17.13 6.81 3.68
CA ILE A 198 -18.58 6.53 3.83
C ILE A 198 -19.20 5.88 2.58
N THR A 199 -18.72 6.24 1.40
CA THR A 199 -19.29 5.79 0.12
C THR A 199 -18.65 4.53 -0.44
N VAL A 200 -17.69 3.93 0.28
CA VAL A 200 -17.01 2.72 -0.18
C VAL A 200 -17.98 1.53 -0.22
N PRO A 201 -18.11 0.83 -1.36
CA PRO A 201 -18.94 -0.37 -1.44
C PRO A 201 -18.45 -1.47 -0.48
N LYS A 202 -19.39 -2.27 0.06
CA LYS A 202 -19.11 -3.31 1.05
C LYS A 202 -18.01 -4.28 0.62
N GLU A 203 -18.05 -4.77 -0.61
CA GLU A 203 -17.04 -5.72 -1.11
C GLU A 203 -15.66 -5.06 -1.21
N GLN A 204 -15.58 -3.83 -1.70
CA GLN A 204 -14.34 -3.10 -1.79
C GLN A 204 -13.77 -2.78 -0.39
N TRP A 205 -14.63 -2.35 0.56
CA TRP A 205 -14.26 -2.17 1.96
C TRP A 205 -13.67 -3.46 2.54
N PHE A 206 -14.31 -4.61 2.27
CA PHE A 206 -13.84 -5.89 2.77
C PHE A 206 -12.48 -6.27 2.16
N PHE A 207 -12.38 -6.31 0.84
CA PHE A 207 -11.16 -6.75 0.17
C PHE A 207 -9.96 -5.84 0.48
N THR A 208 -10.19 -4.52 0.56
CA THR A 208 -9.11 -3.59 0.94
C THR A 208 -8.76 -3.72 2.42
N GLY A 209 -9.74 -3.93 3.29
CA GLY A 209 -9.47 -4.20 4.71
C GLY A 209 -8.77 -5.52 4.95
N MET A 210 -9.07 -6.55 4.14
CA MET A 210 -8.33 -7.83 4.19
C MET A 210 -6.88 -7.68 3.71
N ASP A 211 -6.60 -6.74 2.82
CA ASP A 211 -5.22 -6.39 2.46
C ASP A 211 -4.43 -5.98 3.71
N CYS A 212 -4.99 -5.07 4.53
CA CYS A 212 -4.39 -4.71 5.81
C CYS A 212 -4.23 -5.91 6.76
N PHE A 213 -5.25 -6.76 6.88
CA PHE A 213 -5.18 -7.96 7.70
C PHE A 213 -4.04 -8.89 7.26
N ILE A 214 -3.90 -9.10 5.94
CA ILE A 214 -2.84 -9.94 5.36
C ILE A 214 -1.47 -9.28 5.57
N HIS A 215 -1.34 -7.96 5.42
CA HIS A 215 -0.14 -7.21 5.81
C HIS A 215 0.32 -7.56 7.22
N CYS A 216 -0.62 -7.55 8.19
CA CYS A 216 -0.31 -7.86 9.58
C CYS A 216 0.15 -9.31 9.75
N ILE A 217 -0.58 -10.27 9.15
CA ILE A 217 -0.21 -11.68 9.26
C ILE A 217 1.19 -11.93 8.68
N GLU A 218 1.48 -11.40 7.49
CA GLU A 218 2.77 -11.60 6.82
C GLU A 218 3.92 -10.89 7.50
N SER A 219 3.71 -9.65 7.98
CA SER A 219 4.76 -8.90 8.67
C SER A 219 5.09 -9.46 10.05
N LEU A 220 4.09 -9.93 10.81
CA LEU A 220 4.28 -10.50 12.14
C LEU A 220 4.89 -11.90 12.13
N ASN A 221 4.71 -12.65 11.04
CA ASN A 221 5.30 -13.98 10.86
C ASN A 221 6.59 -13.96 10.03
N GLY A 222 7.01 -12.79 9.55
CA GLY A 222 8.17 -12.66 8.68
C GLY A 222 9.51 -12.69 9.41
N THR A 223 10.58 -13.07 8.69
CA THR A 223 11.96 -13.09 9.20
C THR A 223 12.54 -11.68 9.42
N TYR A 224 11.92 -10.65 8.81
CA TYR A 224 12.33 -9.24 9.01
C TYR A 224 11.59 -8.57 10.17
N LEU A 225 10.82 -9.34 10.95
CA LEU A 225 10.15 -8.85 12.15
C LEU A 225 11.15 -8.18 13.11
N ASN A 226 10.78 -7.00 13.58
CA ASN A 226 11.53 -6.22 14.54
C ASN A 226 10.59 -5.48 15.48
N ALA A 227 11.13 -4.82 16.51
CA ALA A 227 10.33 -4.17 17.54
C ALA A 227 9.35 -3.11 16.99
N PHE A 228 9.72 -2.39 15.94
CA PHE A 228 8.84 -1.40 15.31
C PHE A 228 7.70 -2.08 14.53
N SER A 229 8.04 -2.99 13.60
CA SER A 229 7.03 -3.69 12.81
C SER A 229 6.08 -4.51 13.68
N GLN A 230 6.60 -5.13 14.75
CA GLN A 230 5.78 -5.86 15.71
C GLN A 230 4.77 -4.94 16.41
N SER A 231 5.22 -3.82 16.94
CA SER A 231 4.37 -2.87 17.68
C SER A 231 3.22 -2.34 16.80
N TYR A 232 3.52 -2.01 15.55
CA TYR A 232 2.51 -1.55 14.60
C TYR A 232 1.61 -2.70 14.12
N GLY A 233 2.18 -3.85 13.78
CA GLY A 233 1.44 -5.00 13.26
C GLY A 233 0.47 -5.61 14.26
N GLU A 234 0.87 -5.75 15.53
CA GLU A 234 -0.01 -6.24 16.59
C GLU A 234 -1.23 -5.30 16.78
N LYS A 235 -1.01 -3.97 16.79
CA LYS A 235 -2.13 -3.03 16.91
C LYS A 235 -3.04 -3.04 15.69
N ALA A 236 -2.48 -3.13 14.48
CA ALA A 236 -3.28 -3.22 13.26
C ALA A 236 -4.10 -4.51 13.23
N LEU A 237 -3.51 -5.65 13.62
CA LEU A 237 -4.20 -6.92 13.67
C LEU A 237 -5.35 -6.90 14.68
N GLU A 238 -5.14 -6.35 15.88
CA GLU A 238 -6.19 -6.13 16.88
C GLU A 238 -7.37 -5.34 16.30
N LEU A 239 -7.09 -4.20 15.65
CA LEU A 239 -8.12 -3.37 15.03
C LEU A 239 -8.86 -4.07 13.88
N CYS A 240 -8.15 -4.85 13.05
CA CYS A 240 -8.78 -5.66 12.00
C CYS A 240 -9.72 -6.71 12.61
N ILE A 241 -9.31 -7.39 13.68
CA ILE A 241 -10.15 -8.39 14.37
C ILE A 241 -11.40 -7.72 14.92
N GLU A 242 -11.27 -6.57 15.59
CA GLU A 242 -12.43 -5.81 16.09
C GLU A 242 -13.39 -5.44 14.95
N VAL A 243 -12.88 -4.87 13.85
CA VAL A 243 -13.71 -4.44 12.71
C VAL A 243 -14.42 -5.61 12.03
N PHE A 244 -13.71 -6.73 11.81
CA PHE A 244 -14.25 -7.81 10.97
C PHE A 244 -14.86 -8.96 11.74
N LEU A 245 -14.58 -9.13 13.06
CA LEU A 245 -15.13 -10.24 13.86
C LEU A 245 -15.97 -9.81 15.03
N GLU A 246 -15.90 -8.56 15.49
CA GLU A 246 -16.71 -8.05 16.59
C GLU A 246 -17.91 -7.23 16.08
N ASP A 247 -18.89 -7.01 16.96
CA ASP A 247 -20.08 -6.21 16.62
C ASP A 247 -19.81 -4.73 16.95
N VAL A 248 -19.08 -4.05 16.08
CA VAL A 248 -18.81 -2.62 16.17
C VAL A 248 -19.78 -1.81 15.29
N SER A 249 -20.04 -0.56 15.65
CA SER A 249 -20.85 0.34 14.82
C SER A 249 -20.14 0.62 13.49
N ILE A 250 -20.90 0.99 12.45
CA ILE A 250 -20.33 1.36 11.14
C ILE A 250 -19.35 2.53 11.27
N GLU A 251 -19.69 3.51 12.10
CA GLU A 251 -18.85 4.69 12.34
C GLU A 251 -17.52 4.30 13.02
N GLU A 252 -17.60 3.54 14.11
CA GLU A 252 -16.42 3.03 14.81
C GLU A 252 -15.57 2.13 13.92
N SER A 253 -16.20 1.32 13.06
CA SER A 253 -15.53 0.48 12.09
C SER A 253 -14.66 1.29 11.12
N ARG A 254 -15.11 2.47 10.67
CA ARG A 254 -14.33 3.34 9.78
C ARG A 254 -13.11 3.92 10.47
N ASP A 255 -13.28 4.44 11.68
CA ASP A 255 -12.17 4.97 12.47
C ASP A 255 -11.12 3.90 12.73
N LYS A 256 -11.56 2.72 13.19
CA LYS A 256 -10.67 1.60 13.48
C LYS A 256 -9.95 1.08 12.23
N LEU A 257 -10.66 0.95 11.10
CA LEU A 257 -10.04 0.44 9.87
C LEU A 257 -9.05 1.44 9.29
N MET A 258 -9.31 2.75 9.38
CA MET A 258 -8.36 3.76 8.97
C MET A 258 -7.08 3.71 9.81
N MET A 259 -7.20 3.55 11.12
CA MET A 259 -6.04 3.36 11.99
C MET A 259 -5.36 2.01 11.78
N ALA A 260 -6.11 0.95 11.47
CA ALA A 260 -5.53 -0.34 11.08
C ALA A 260 -4.69 -0.22 9.81
N SER A 261 -5.20 0.46 8.77
CA SER A 261 -4.47 0.74 7.52
C SER A 261 -3.15 1.46 7.80
N TRP A 262 -3.21 2.54 8.60
CA TRP A 262 -2.02 3.28 9.02
C TRP A 262 -0.99 2.37 9.71
N HIS A 263 -1.42 1.65 10.74
CA HIS A 263 -0.53 0.78 11.51
C HIS A 263 -0.02 -0.41 10.68
N GLY A 264 -0.88 -1.05 9.87
CA GLY A 264 -0.50 -2.13 8.99
C GLY A 264 0.53 -1.69 7.93
N GLY A 265 0.30 -0.53 7.31
CA GLY A 265 1.24 0.11 6.41
C GLY A 265 2.60 0.41 7.06
N MET A 266 2.61 0.90 8.30
CA MET A 266 3.84 1.10 9.08
C MET A 266 4.52 -0.23 9.41
N SER A 267 3.77 -1.28 9.74
CA SER A 267 4.34 -2.60 10.02
C SER A 267 5.12 -3.13 8.82
N ILE A 268 4.53 -3.12 7.63
CA ILE A 268 5.22 -3.60 6.42
C ILE A 268 6.32 -2.65 5.96
N ALA A 269 6.22 -1.35 6.22
CA ALA A 269 7.30 -0.39 5.93
C ALA A 269 8.56 -0.68 6.75
N TYR A 270 8.41 -1.12 8.00
CA TYR A 270 9.54 -1.50 8.88
C TYR A 270 9.97 -2.98 8.72
N SER A 271 9.21 -3.79 8.01
CA SER A 271 9.52 -5.18 7.70
C SER A 271 9.31 -5.48 6.21
N GLN A 272 8.41 -6.37 5.86
CA GLN A 272 8.00 -6.66 4.49
C GLN A 272 6.71 -7.50 4.52
N VAL A 273 5.99 -7.55 3.40
CA VAL A 273 4.95 -8.52 3.11
C VAL A 273 5.54 -9.88 2.74
N GLY A 274 4.71 -10.89 2.43
CA GLY A 274 5.17 -12.26 2.24
C GLY A 274 4.54 -12.98 1.03
N ILE A 275 4.08 -14.22 1.26
CA ILE A 275 3.68 -15.19 0.22
C ILE A 275 2.46 -14.70 -0.57
N ALA A 276 1.41 -14.24 0.12
CA ALA A 276 0.18 -13.79 -0.54
C ALA A 276 0.47 -12.65 -1.52
N HIS A 277 1.25 -11.66 -1.08
CA HIS A 277 1.64 -10.54 -1.92
C HIS A 277 2.54 -10.95 -3.08
N ALA A 278 3.54 -11.80 -2.85
CA ALA A 278 4.42 -12.29 -3.90
C ALA A 278 3.65 -12.96 -5.03
N MET A 279 2.65 -13.77 -4.68
CA MET A 279 1.83 -14.48 -5.67
C MET A 279 0.75 -13.60 -6.31
N SER A 280 0.10 -12.71 -5.54
CA SER A 280 -0.97 -11.86 -6.06
C SER A 280 -0.51 -10.90 -7.16
N TYR A 281 0.76 -10.51 -7.18
CA TYR A 281 1.33 -9.68 -8.23
C TYR A 281 1.24 -10.33 -9.61
N GLY A 282 1.39 -11.67 -9.70
CA GLY A 282 1.16 -12.41 -10.93
C GLY A 282 -0.29 -12.32 -11.40
N LEU A 283 -1.26 -12.49 -10.49
CA LEU A 283 -2.69 -12.39 -10.80
C LEU A 283 -3.06 -10.98 -11.29
N SER A 284 -2.53 -9.93 -10.66
CA SER A 284 -2.73 -8.56 -11.11
C SER A 284 -2.10 -8.30 -12.48
N TYR A 285 -0.88 -8.79 -12.70
CA TYR A 285 -0.14 -8.56 -13.95
C TYR A 285 -0.79 -9.25 -15.15
N LEU A 286 -1.13 -10.54 -15.01
CA LEU A 286 -1.66 -11.34 -16.12
C LEU A 286 -3.17 -11.19 -16.33
N LEU A 287 -3.93 -11.12 -15.23
CA LEU A 287 -5.39 -11.21 -15.27
C LEU A 287 -6.08 -9.89 -14.91
N GLY A 288 -5.33 -8.84 -14.56
CA GLY A 288 -5.91 -7.56 -14.16
C GLY A 288 -6.70 -7.61 -12.85
N ILE A 289 -6.47 -8.62 -12.00
CA ILE A 289 -7.18 -8.76 -10.74
C ILE A 289 -6.72 -7.67 -9.77
N LYS A 290 -7.66 -6.94 -9.19
CA LYS A 290 -7.38 -5.90 -8.19
C LYS A 290 -6.62 -6.48 -7.00
N HIS A 291 -5.64 -5.73 -6.51
CA HIS A 291 -4.66 -6.18 -5.51
C HIS A 291 -5.28 -6.86 -4.28
N GLY A 292 -6.21 -6.20 -3.59
CA GLY A 292 -6.86 -6.77 -2.40
C GLY A 292 -7.63 -8.07 -2.69
N ILE A 293 -8.26 -8.19 -3.87
CA ILE A 293 -8.91 -9.44 -4.30
C ILE A 293 -7.85 -10.51 -4.53
N GLY A 294 -6.78 -10.19 -5.26
CA GLY A 294 -5.68 -11.12 -5.54
C GLY A 294 -5.04 -11.66 -4.27
N ASN A 295 -4.81 -10.79 -3.27
CA ASN A 295 -4.28 -11.20 -1.97
C ASN A 295 -5.23 -12.17 -1.25
N CYS A 296 -6.55 -11.91 -1.24
CA CYS A 296 -7.54 -12.82 -0.65
C CYS A 296 -7.59 -14.18 -1.35
N LEU A 297 -7.53 -14.19 -2.70
CA LEU A 297 -7.54 -15.42 -3.50
C LEU A 297 -6.34 -16.33 -3.22
N VAL A 298 -5.18 -15.75 -3.03
CA VAL A 298 -3.98 -16.50 -2.65
C VAL A 298 -4.05 -16.92 -1.19
N PHE A 299 -4.37 -15.98 -0.28
CA PHE A 299 -4.26 -16.16 1.16
C PHE A 299 -5.12 -17.31 1.70
N GLN A 300 -6.32 -17.53 1.15
CA GLN A 300 -7.20 -18.64 1.53
C GLN A 300 -6.56 -20.03 1.36
N HIS A 301 -5.50 -20.15 0.56
CA HIS A 301 -4.78 -21.41 0.29
C HIS A 301 -3.44 -21.52 1.02
N LEU A 302 -3.15 -20.60 1.93
CA LEU A 302 -1.87 -20.53 2.66
C LEU A 302 -1.96 -21.08 4.10
N GLU A 303 -2.89 -22.01 4.38
CA GLU A 303 -3.08 -22.59 5.72
C GLU A 303 -1.80 -23.26 6.25
N GLU A 304 -0.98 -23.85 5.38
CA GLU A 304 0.31 -24.45 5.75
C GLU A 304 1.30 -23.42 6.33
N PHE A 305 1.25 -22.18 5.86
CA PHE A 305 2.18 -21.12 6.26
C PHE A 305 1.62 -20.20 7.35
N TYR A 306 0.29 -19.97 7.32
CA TYR A 306 -0.40 -19.04 8.21
C TYR A 306 -1.70 -19.65 8.77
N PRO A 307 -1.64 -20.80 9.51
CA PRO A 307 -2.83 -21.57 9.89
C PRO A 307 -3.86 -20.74 10.66
N GLU A 308 -3.44 -19.99 11.68
CA GLU A 308 -4.32 -19.14 12.48
C GLU A 308 -4.88 -17.95 11.67
N GLY A 309 -4.03 -17.34 10.84
CA GLY A 309 -4.42 -16.24 9.97
C GLY A 309 -5.48 -16.64 8.96
N VAL A 310 -5.31 -17.79 8.29
CA VAL A 310 -6.28 -18.32 7.32
C VAL A 310 -7.59 -18.71 8.00
N GLN A 311 -7.53 -19.27 9.20
CA GLN A 311 -8.75 -19.59 9.97
C GLN A 311 -9.53 -18.29 10.32
N LEU A 312 -8.84 -17.24 10.78
CA LEU A 312 -9.48 -15.94 11.05
C LEU A 312 -10.08 -15.35 9.78
N PHE A 313 -9.34 -15.38 8.66
CA PHE A 313 -9.80 -14.90 7.36
C PHE A 313 -11.11 -15.57 6.93
N HIS A 314 -11.21 -16.90 7.01
CA HIS A 314 -12.45 -17.62 6.66
C HIS A 314 -13.63 -17.20 7.54
N ARG A 315 -13.41 -16.99 8.85
CA ARG A 315 -14.45 -16.49 9.75
C ARG A 315 -14.92 -15.08 9.37
N MET A 316 -14.00 -14.21 8.91
CA MET A 316 -14.33 -12.86 8.43
C MET A 316 -15.14 -12.92 7.14
N VAL A 317 -14.72 -13.77 6.18
CA VAL A 317 -15.45 -14.02 4.92
C VAL A 317 -16.87 -14.50 5.20
N GLU A 318 -17.04 -15.47 6.09
CA GLU A 318 -18.35 -16.03 6.49
C GLU A 318 -19.22 -14.96 7.17
N LYS A 319 -18.69 -14.27 8.20
CA LYS A 319 -19.44 -13.24 8.94
C LYS A 319 -19.98 -12.14 8.02
N HIS A 320 -19.19 -11.71 7.05
CA HIS A 320 -19.56 -10.66 6.12
C HIS A 320 -20.26 -11.16 4.86
N SER A 321 -20.46 -12.50 4.72
CA SER A 321 -21.08 -13.12 3.53
C SER A 321 -20.43 -12.65 2.24
N ILE A 322 -19.10 -12.65 2.20
CA ILE A 322 -18.33 -12.23 1.01
C ILE A 322 -18.17 -13.43 0.06
N HIS A 323 -18.42 -13.16 -1.20
CA HIS A 323 -18.18 -14.15 -2.25
C HIS A 323 -16.77 -14.00 -2.79
N LEU A 324 -15.91 -14.99 -2.54
CA LEU A 324 -14.59 -15.06 -3.16
C LEU A 324 -14.73 -15.64 -4.57
N PRO A 325 -14.20 -14.97 -5.63
CA PRO A 325 -14.15 -15.55 -6.97
C PRO A 325 -13.51 -16.95 -6.95
N GLN A 326 -14.07 -17.88 -7.71
CA GLN A 326 -13.60 -19.26 -7.78
C GLN A 326 -13.18 -19.60 -9.21
N GLY A 327 -12.17 -20.49 -9.34
CA GLY A 327 -11.73 -20.99 -10.63
C GLY A 327 -11.13 -19.91 -11.55
N VAL A 328 -10.55 -18.89 -10.96
CA VAL A 328 -9.95 -17.74 -11.69
C VAL A 328 -8.81 -18.20 -12.60
N CYS A 329 -8.05 -19.21 -12.17
CA CYS A 329 -6.95 -19.80 -12.94
C CYS A 329 -7.35 -21.06 -13.74
N ALA A 330 -8.62 -21.51 -13.70
CA ALA A 330 -9.05 -22.81 -14.24
C ALA A 330 -8.84 -22.97 -15.76
N ASN A 331 -8.86 -21.87 -16.51
CA ASN A 331 -8.73 -21.89 -17.97
C ASN A 331 -7.36 -21.39 -18.48
N LEU A 332 -6.37 -21.24 -17.60
CA LEU A 332 -5.05 -20.78 -17.96
C LEU A 332 -4.27 -21.87 -18.70
N THR A 333 -3.48 -21.44 -19.67
CA THR A 333 -2.52 -22.31 -20.38
C THR A 333 -1.25 -22.49 -19.55
N GLN A 334 -0.40 -23.47 -19.94
CA GLN A 334 0.90 -23.63 -19.28
C GLN A 334 1.74 -22.35 -19.39
N ASN A 335 1.71 -21.66 -20.53
CA ASN A 335 2.42 -20.38 -20.68
C ASN A 335 1.94 -19.31 -19.72
N ASP A 336 0.64 -19.26 -19.42
CA ASP A 336 0.08 -18.32 -18.43
C ASP A 336 0.55 -18.66 -17.02
N PHE A 337 0.58 -19.95 -16.65
CA PHE A 337 1.18 -20.39 -15.38
C PHE A 337 2.66 -20.05 -15.29
N ASP A 338 3.42 -20.23 -16.37
CA ASP A 338 4.83 -19.86 -16.39
C ASP A 338 5.03 -18.36 -16.15
N ILE A 339 4.15 -17.50 -16.69
CA ILE A 339 4.15 -16.06 -16.42
C ILE A 339 3.87 -15.78 -14.94
N LEU A 340 2.79 -16.35 -14.38
CA LEU A 340 2.43 -16.18 -12.97
C LEU A 340 3.58 -16.56 -12.04
N VAL A 341 4.17 -17.73 -12.28
CA VAL A 341 5.29 -18.28 -11.50
C VAL A 341 6.52 -17.38 -11.61
N ASN A 342 6.86 -16.92 -12.80
CA ASN A 342 8.03 -16.05 -13.00
C ASN A 342 7.87 -14.70 -12.31
N VAL A 343 6.68 -14.09 -12.37
CA VAL A 343 6.38 -12.84 -11.65
C VAL A 343 6.54 -13.05 -10.15
N ALA A 344 5.95 -14.12 -9.60
CA ALA A 344 6.05 -14.42 -8.18
C ALA A 344 7.50 -14.68 -7.74
N LEU A 345 8.25 -15.50 -8.47
CA LEU A 345 9.66 -15.80 -8.15
C LEU A 345 10.55 -14.55 -8.20
N GLY A 346 10.20 -13.55 -9.00
CA GLY A 346 10.90 -12.26 -9.05
C GLY A 346 10.80 -11.42 -7.77
N MET A 347 9.90 -11.77 -6.85
CA MET A 347 9.66 -11.02 -5.60
C MET A 347 10.57 -11.49 -4.45
N GLU A 348 11.89 -11.60 -4.67
CA GLU A 348 12.85 -12.22 -3.74
C GLU A 348 12.75 -11.70 -2.30
N ALA A 349 12.63 -10.37 -2.11
CA ALA A 349 12.56 -9.79 -0.76
C ALA A 349 11.32 -10.24 0.02
N LEU A 350 10.21 -10.51 -0.66
CA LEU A 350 8.96 -11.00 -0.06
C LEU A 350 9.13 -12.46 0.39
N TRP A 351 9.76 -13.26 -0.47
CA TRP A 351 10.08 -14.65 -0.16
C TRP A 351 11.07 -14.77 0.99
N GLU A 352 12.13 -13.95 0.98
CA GLU A 352 13.10 -13.93 2.08
C GLU A 352 12.45 -13.54 3.41
N ASN A 353 11.52 -12.58 3.39
CA ASN A 353 10.76 -12.25 4.58
C ASN A 353 9.92 -13.44 5.06
N ALA A 354 9.15 -14.07 4.17
CA ALA A 354 8.24 -15.14 4.54
C ALA A 354 8.94 -16.42 4.97
N LEU A 355 9.98 -16.85 4.25
CA LEU A 355 10.56 -18.19 4.33
C LEU A 355 12.07 -18.21 4.62
N GLY A 356 12.69 -17.04 4.74
CA GLY A 356 14.13 -16.93 4.92
C GLY A 356 14.95 -17.12 3.64
N LYS A 357 16.28 -17.14 3.78
CA LYS A 357 17.21 -17.17 2.63
C LYS A 357 17.11 -18.45 1.77
N ASP A 358 16.65 -19.53 2.36
CA ASP A 358 16.52 -20.83 1.69
C ASP A 358 15.16 -21.03 0.99
N TRP A 359 14.38 -19.95 0.83
CA TRP A 359 13.03 -19.96 0.29
C TRP A 359 12.90 -20.71 -1.05
N LYS A 360 13.92 -20.66 -1.92
CA LYS A 360 13.92 -21.33 -3.23
C LYS A 360 13.82 -22.86 -3.12
N ASN A 361 14.26 -23.43 -1.99
CA ASN A 361 14.12 -24.86 -1.70
C ASN A 361 12.73 -25.23 -1.17
N ILE A 362 11.98 -24.24 -0.65
CA ILE A 362 10.65 -24.42 -0.07
C ILE A 362 9.58 -24.13 -1.12
N MET A 363 9.74 -23.02 -1.85
CA MET A 363 8.78 -22.55 -2.83
C MET A 363 9.37 -22.70 -4.26
N THR A 364 9.19 -23.91 -4.80
CA THR A 364 9.62 -24.24 -6.16
C THR A 364 8.60 -23.75 -7.19
N PRO A 365 8.98 -23.63 -8.48
CA PRO A 365 8.03 -23.30 -9.56
C PRO A 365 6.80 -24.22 -9.58
N GLU A 366 7.00 -25.54 -9.39
CA GLU A 366 5.93 -26.53 -9.38
C GLU A 366 4.96 -26.28 -8.22
N ARG A 367 5.48 -25.99 -7.03
CA ARG A 367 4.65 -25.70 -5.84
C ARG A 367 3.85 -24.40 -6.00
N LEU A 368 4.43 -23.37 -6.60
CA LEU A 368 3.73 -22.15 -6.94
C LEU A 368 2.58 -22.43 -7.91
N GLN A 369 2.85 -23.20 -8.96
CA GLN A 369 1.82 -23.59 -9.92
C GLN A 369 0.70 -24.40 -9.27
N GLU A 370 1.01 -25.32 -8.36
CA GLU A 370 0.00 -26.08 -7.59
C GLU A 370 -0.92 -25.19 -6.76
N ILE A 371 -0.40 -24.10 -6.18
CA ILE A 371 -1.22 -23.14 -5.43
C ILE A 371 -2.10 -22.32 -6.41
N TYR A 372 -1.54 -21.82 -7.52
CA TYR A 372 -2.32 -21.11 -8.53
C TYR A 372 -3.45 -21.96 -9.14
N GLN A 373 -3.25 -23.27 -9.31
CA GLN A 373 -4.27 -24.18 -9.81
C GLN A 373 -5.47 -24.36 -8.86
N LYS A 374 -5.35 -23.98 -7.59
CA LYS A 374 -6.46 -24.00 -6.64
C LYS A 374 -7.32 -22.72 -6.68
N ILE A 375 -6.77 -21.67 -7.28
CA ILE A 375 -7.40 -20.36 -7.44
C ILE A 375 -8.25 -20.37 -8.74
#